data_8cb19abc845a4f59029ded94615a3233
#
_entry.id   8cb19abc845a4f59029ded94615a3233
#
_cell.length_a   1.000
_cell.length_b   1.000
_cell.length_c   1.000
_cell.angle_alpha   90.00
_cell.angle_beta   90.00
_cell.angle_gamma   90.00
#
_symmetry.space_group_name_H-M   'P 1'
#
loop_
_entity.id
_entity.type
_entity.pdbx_description
1 polymer ?
#
loop_
_entity_poly.entity_id
_entity_poly.type
_entity_poly.pdbx_seq_one_letter_code
_entity_poly.pdbx_strand_id
1 'polypeptide(L)'
;MFRRPIKSVDSGVHSRVYAQKGMGAEPLQIGQVAQKTGLSVDAIRFYEKAGLLPRPARTMGGYRVYRQREIDDLRFIQTAQQLGFSLNEIRELFSIQRHPQEVCANVRDLIGKKLAVVRSKIEELKALEAGLKNALTQCQRALRRPAEYKESCPVLDELAAARTHKKRA
;
A
#
# COMPACT_ATOMS: atom_id res chain seq x y z
N MET A 1 14.38 -44.67 -15.89
CA MET A 1 14.61 -43.26 -15.49
C MET A 1 13.50 -42.41 -16.08
N PHE A 2 12.33 -42.37 -15.43
CA PHE A 2 11.11 -41.72 -15.94
C PHE A 2 10.91 -40.39 -15.19
N ARG A 3 11.06 -39.28 -15.89
CA ARG A 3 10.67 -37.96 -15.38
C ARG A 3 9.13 -37.85 -15.49
N ARG A 4 8.46 -37.72 -14.34
CA ARG A 4 7.05 -37.37 -14.28
C ARG A 4 6.88 -35.87 -14.58
N PRO A 5 5.93 -35.45 -15.41
CA PRO A 5 5.65 -34.03 -15.62
C PRO A 5 5.02 -33.41 -14.36
N ILE A 6 5.47 -32.22 -14.02
CA ILE A 6 4.92 -31.39 -12.94
C ILE A 6 3.51 -30.98 -13.39
N LYS A 7 2.49 -31.48 -12.69
CA LYS A 7 1.10 -31.04 -12.88
C LYS A 7 0.99 -29.55 -12.56
N SER A 8 0.42 -28.79 -13.49
CA SER A 8 0.04 -27.40 -13.32
C SER A 8 -0.76 -27.23 -12.03
N VAL A 9 -0.30 -26.31 -11.15
CA VAL A 9 -0.96 -25.99 -9.90
C VAL A 9 -2.27 -25.26 -10.22
N ASP A 10 -3.35 -25.97 -9.99
CA ASP A 10 -4.72 -25.52 -10.21
C ASP A 10 -5.04 -24.27 -9.40
N SER A 11 -5.61 -23.26 -10.07
CA SER A 11 -5.95 -21.92 -9.55
C SER A 11 -7.09 -21.92 -8.52
N GLY A 12 -7.38 -23.05 -7.89
CA GLY A 12 -8.59 -23.30 -7.11
C GLY A 12 -8.61 -22.84 -5.65
N VAL A 13 -7.55 -22.23 -5.11
CA VAL A 13 -7.38 -22.10 -3.65
C VAL A 13 -7.80 -20.73 -3.06
N HIS A 14 -8.22 -19.79 -3.88
CA HIS A 14 -8.81 -18.53 -3.37
C HIS A 14 -10.20 -18.70 -2.74
N SER A 15 -10.70 -19.93 -2.60
CA SER A 15 -12.13 -20.21 -2.51
C SER A 15 -12.72 -20.37 -1.11
N ARG A 16 -11.97 -20.38 -0.01
CA ARG A 16 -12.51 -20.85 1.27
C ARG A 16 -12.86 -19.81 2.34
N VAL A 17 -12.38 -18.57 2.26
CA VAL A 17 -12.71 -17.55 3.28
C VAL A 17 -14.02 -16.82 2.98
N TYR A 18 -14.44 -16.76 1.69
CA TYR A 18 -15.69 -16.11 1.28
C TYR A 18 -16.73 -17.09 0.68
N ALA A 19 -16.58 -18.39 0.92
CA ALA A 19 -17.31 -19.45 0.21
C ALA A 19 -18.82 -19.55 0.51
N GLN A 20 -19.45 -18.62 1.24
CA GLN A 20 -20.87 -18.74 1.59
C GLN A 20 -21.76 -17.52 1.27
N LYS A 21 -21.30 -16.54 0.50
CA LYS A 21 -22.18 -15.41 0.13
C LYS A 21 -22.05 -15.04 -1.34
N GLY A 22 -22.79 -15.72 -2.22
CA GLY A 22 -22.83 -15.28 -3.61
C GLY A 22 -23.11 -16.32 -4.69
N MET A 23 -23.87 -17.36 -4.39
CA MET A 23 -24.47 -18.18 -5.44
C MET A 23 -25.65 -17.40 -6.03
N GLY A 24 -25.46 -16.79 -7.22
CA GLY A 24 -26.56 -16.22 -8.00
C GLY A 24 -26.42 -14.80 -8.53
N ALA A 25 -25.39 -14.04 -8.18
CA ALA A 25 -25.24 -12.70 -8.75
C ALA A 25 -24.70 -12.78 -10.19
N GLU A 26 -25.38 -12.11 -11.13
CA GLU A 26 -24.89 -12.00 -12.51
C GLU A 26 -23.49 -11.35 -12.55
N PRO A 27 -22.63 -11.85 -13.46
CA PRO A 27 -21.29 -11.26 -13.61
C PRO A 27 -21.39 -9.83 -14.11
N LEU A 28 -20.61 -8.93 -13.51
CA LEU A 28 -20.62 -7.51 -13.78
C LEU A 28 -19.53 -7.13 -14.78
N GLN A 29 -19.79 -6.15 -15.63
CA GLN A 29 -18.79 -5.53 -16.47
C GLN A 29 -17.90 -4.57 -15.66
N ILE A 30 -16.69 -4.27 -16.16
CA ILE A 30 -15.70 -3.46 -15.46
C ILE A 30 -16.23 -2.08 -15.01
N GLY A 31 -17.08 -1.43 -15.81
CA GLY A 31 -17.70 -0.16 -15.45
C GLY A 31 -18.64 -0.27 -14.23
N GLN A 32 -19.40 -1.36 -14.14
CA GLN A 32 -20.28 -1.62 -13.00
C GLN A 32 -19.47 -1.96 -11.73
N VAL A 33 -18.34 -2.68 -11.90
CA VAL A 33 -17.41 -2.96 -10.80
C VAL A 33 -16.78 -1.65 -10.30
N ALA A 34 -16.36 -0.77 -11.20
CA ALA A 34 -15.83 0.55 -10.87
C ALA A 34 -16.82 1.36 -10.01
N GLN A 35 -18.09 1.41 -10.42
CA GLN A 35 -19.16 2.07 -9.64
C GLN A 35 -19.35 1.44 -8.25
N LYS A 36 -19.37 0.10 -8.16
CA LYS A 36 -19.60 -0.62 -6.89
C LYS A 36 -18.43 -0.52 -5.91
N THR A 37 -17.22 -0.34 -6.40
CA THR A 37 -16.00 -0.29 -5.58
C THR A 37 -15.48 1.13 -5.37
N GLY A 38 -15.95 2.11 -6.16
CA GLY A 38 -15.40 3.47 -6.17
C GLY A 38 -14.02 3.56 -6.82
N LEU A 39 -13.54 2.49 -7.47
CA LEU A 39 -12.27 2.48 -8.18
C LEU A 39 -12.44 2.96 -9.63
N SER A 40 -11.38 3.54 -10.18
CA SER A 40 -11.31 3.78 -11.62
C SER A 40 -11.14 2.45 -12.38
N VAL A 41 -11.61 2.41 -13.62
CA VAL A 41 -11.40 1.27 -14.52
C VAL A 41 -9.91 0.94 -14.67
N ASP A 42 -9.06 1.96 -14.72
CA ASP A 42 -7.62 1.80 -14.87
C ASP A 42 -6.98 1.24 -13.59
N ALA A 43 -7.47 1.59 -12.40
CA ALA A 43 -7.03 0.97 -11.16
C ALA A 43 -7.37 -0.53 -11.13
N ILE A 44 -8.55 -0.92 -11.58
CA ILE A 44 -8.93 -2.34 -11.67
C ILE A 44 -8.01 -3.09 -12.64
N ARG A 45 -7.77 -2.53 -13.84
CA ARG A 45 -6.83 -3.11 -14.81
C ARG A 45 -5.40 -3.19 -14.29
N PHE A 46 -4.98 -2.20 -13.50
CA PHE A 46 -3.68 -2.20 -12.85
C PHE A 46 -3.55 -3.36 -11.86
N TYR A 47 -4.56 -3.62 -11.02
CA TYR A 47 -4.53 -4.75 -10.08
C TYR A 47 -4.56 -6.10 -10.80
N GLU A 48 -5.27 -6.24 -11.93
CA GLU A 48 -5.18 -7.42 -12.79
C GLU A 48 -3.75 -7.63 -13.31
N LYS A 49 -3.16 -6.56 -13.88
CA LYS A 49 -1.78 -6.60 -14.42
C LYS A 49 -0.74 -6.87 -13.34
N ALA A 50 -0.96 -6.35 -12.14
CA ALA A 50 -0.12 -6.59 -10.97
C ALA A 50 -0.28 -8.00 -10.37
N GLY A 51 -1.22 -8.82 -10.87
CA GLY A 51 -1.47 -10.18 -10.39
C GLY A 51 -2.12 -10.25 -9.01
N LEU A 52 -2.78 -9.18 -8.58
CA LEU A 52 -3.57 -9.13 -7.33
C LEU A 52 -4.98 -9.69 -7.54
N LEU A 53 -5.49 -9.60 -8.76
CA LEU A 53 -6.74 -10.22 -9.18
C LEU A 53 -6.46 -11.36 -10.16
N PRO A 54 -7.29 -12.40 -10.16
CA PRO A 54 -7.24 -13.40 -11.22
C PRO A 54 -7.60 -12.75 -12.57
N ARG A 55 -7.18 -13.36 -13.67
CA ARG A 55 -7.63 -12.92 -14.99
C ARG A 55 -9.14 -13.03 -15.08
N PRO A 56 -9.86 -11.92 -15.40
CA PRO A 56 -11.31 -11.96 -15.49
C PRO A 56 -11.77 -12.87 -16.63
N ALA A 57 -12.90 -13.54 -16.43
CA ALA A 57 -13.59 -14.23 -17.51
C ALA A 57 -14.03 -13.22 -18.58
N ARG A 58 -14.32 -13.69 -19.77
CA ARG A 58 -14.82 -12.86 -20.86
C ARG A 58 -16.15 -13.40 -21.38
N THR A 59 -17.03 -12.51 -21.79
CA THR A 59 -18.24 -12.85 -22.54
C THR A 59 -17.88 -13.35 -23.93
N MET A 60 -18.85 -13.91 -24.65
CA MET A 60 -18.69 -14.27 -26.08
C MET A 60 -18.30 -13.05 -26.93
N GLY A 61 -18.69 -11.83 -26.54
CA GLY A 61 -18.28 -10.58 -27.18
C GLY A 61 -16.92 -10.04 -26.71
N GLY A 62 -16.13 -10.79 -25.94
CA GLY A 62 -14.78 -10.43 -25.51
C GLY A 62 -14.71 -9.46 -24.31
N TYR A 63 -15.83 -9.02 -23.75
CA TYR A 63 -15.86 -8.09 -22.61
C TYR A 63 -15.50 -8.80 -21.30
N ARG A 64 -14.67 -8.14 -20.46
CA ARG A 64 -14.31 -8.61 -19.12
C ARG A 64 -15.51 -8.64 -18.20
N VAL A 65 -15.69 -9.75 -17.48
CA VAL A 65 -16.73 -9.91 -16.48
C VAL A 65 -16.15 -10.37 -15.15
N TYR A 66 -16.70 -9.85 -14.07
CA TYR A 66 -16.29 -10.05 -12.70
C TYR A 66 -17.44 -10.56 -11.86
N ARG A 67 -17.16 -11.50 -10.98
CA ARG A 67 -18.12 -12.05 -10.04
C ARG A 67 -17.98 -11.32 -8.70
N GLN A 68 -18.85 -11.61 -7.76
CA GLN A 68 -18.85 -11.01 -6.43
C GLN A 68 -17.50 -11.17 -5.72
N ARG A 69 -16.83 -12.27 -5.91
CA ARG A 69 -15.51 -12.54 -5.35
C ARG A 69 -14.46 -11.51 -5.76
N GLU A 70 -14.34 -11.20 -7.02
CA GLU A 70 -13.37 -10.20 -7.51
C GLU A 70 -13.70 -8.81 -6.96
N ILE A 71 -14.98 -8.52 -6.69
CA ILE A 71 -15.40 -7.28 -6.04
C ILE A 71 -14.94 -7.27 -4.57
N ASP A 72 -15.08 -8.39 -3.88
CA ASP A 72 -14.65 -8.50 -2.48
C ASP A 72 -13.12 -8.45 -2.37
N ASP A 73 -12.39 -9.07 -3.30
CA ASP A 73 -10.94 -8.95 -3.42
C ASP A 73 -10.51 -7.50 -3.68
N LEU A 74 -11.20 -6.74 -4.54
CA LEU A 74 -10.92 -5.33 -4.77
C LEU A 74 -11.14 -4.47 -3.52
N ARG A 75 -12.21 -4.71 -2.78
CA ARG A 75 -12.48 -4.03 -1.50
C ARG A 75 -11.41 -4.36 -0.45
N PHE A 76 -10.99 -5.61 -0.39
CA PHE A 76 -9.90 -6.03 0.49
C PHE A 76 -8.60 -5.30 0.13
N ILE A 77 -8.23 -5.21 -1.16
CA ILE A 77 -7.07 -4.47 -1.63
C ILE A 77 -7.14 -3.00 -1.19
N GLN A 78 -8.29 -2.33 -1.38
CA GLN A 78 -8.49 -0.95 -0.96
C GLN A 78 -8.29 -0.76 0.55
N THR A 79 -8.92 -1.62 1.36
CA THR A 79 -8.81 -1.56 2.83
C THR A 79 -7.37 -1.78 3.28
N ALA A 80 -6.67 -2.76 2.70
CA ALA A 80 -5.28 -3.02 3.02
C ALA A 80 -4.36 -1.85 2.62
N GLN A 81 -4.60 -1.22 1.46
CA GLN A 81 -3.86 -0.02 1.06
C GLN A 81 -4.12 1.18 1.98
N GLN A 82 -5.35 1.36 2.45
CA GLN A 82 -5.67 2.39 3.45
C GLN A 82 -4.92 2.19 4.77
N LEU A 83 -4.66 0.94 5.14
CA LEU A 83 -3.79 0.57 6.27
C LEU A 83 -2.28 0.68 5.93
N GLY A 84 -1.96 1.16 4.74
CA GLY A 84 -0.58 1.39 4.30
C GLY A 84 0.16 0.15 3.82
N PHE A 85 -0.53 -0.98 3.55
CA PHE A 85 0.11 -2.15 2.95
C PHE A 85 0.47 -1.87 1.48
N SER A 86 1.68 -2.25 1.09
CA SER A 86 2.13 -2.25 -0.29
C SER A 86 1.46 -3.39 -1.09
N LEU A 87 1.48 -3.30 -2.41
CA LEU A 87 0.92 -4.37 -3.26
C LEU A 87 1.59 -5.73 -3.04
N ASN A 88 2.88 -5.75 -2.70
CA ASN A 88 3.60 -6.98 -2.38
C ASN A 88 3.12 -7.59 -1.05
N GLU A 89 2.94 -6.76 -0.01
CA GLU A 89 2.39 -7.19 1.27
C GLU A 89 0.94 -7.67 1.13
N ILE A 90 0.13 -7.03 0.26
CA ILE A 90 -1.24 -7.49 -0.05
C ILE A 90 -1.23 -8.84 -0.76
N ARG A 91 -0.28 -9.08 -1.67
CA ARG A 91 -0.09 -10.38 -2.32
C ARG A 91 0.29 -11.45 -1.29
N GLU A 92 1.13 -11.11 -0.32
CA GLU A 92 1.47 -11.99 0.80
C GLU A 92 0.23 -12.31 1.65
N LEU A 93 -0.61 -11.31 1.99
CA LEU A 93 -1.88 -11.53 2.69
C LEU A 93 -2.79 -12.51 1.94
N PHE A 94 -2.93 -12.37 0.62
CA PHE A 94 -3.69 -13.34 -0.19
C PHE A 94 -3.07 -14.74 -0.17
N SER A 95 -1.73 -14.85 -0.11
CA SER A 95 -1.05 -16.15 -0.04
C SER A 95 -1.22 -16.84 1.32
N ILE A 96 -1.21 -16.08 2.41
CA ILE A 96 -1.40 -16.58 3.78
C ILE A 96 -2.77 -17.25 3.94
N GLN A 97 -3.80 -16.75 3.28
CA GLN A 97 -5.16 -17.35 3.32
C GLN A 97 -5.21 -18.81 2.84
N ARG A 98 -4.17 -19.30 2.19
CA ARG A 98 -4.09 -20.68 1.66
C ARG A 98 -3.73 -21.73 2.72
N HIS A 99 -3.22 -21.32 3.89
CA HIS A 99 -2.75 -22.21 4.95
C HIS A 99 -3.53 -21.94 6.26
N PRO A 100 -4.73 -22.53 6.44
CA PRO A 100 -5.65 -22.14 7.52
C PRO A 100 -5.09 -22.26 8.94
N GLN A 101 -4.15 -23.18 9.18
CA GLN A 101 -3.64 -23.44 10.54
C GLN A 101 -2.69 -22.34 11.05
N GLU A 102 -2.07 -21.56 10.15
CA GLU A 102 -1.08 -20.54 10.52
C GLU A 102 -1.51 -19.11 10.12
N VAL A 103 -2.72 -18.95 9.59
CA VAL A 103 -3.19 -17.65 9.07
C VAL A 103 -3.05 -16.53 10.10
N CYS A 104 -3.56 -16.74 11.31
CA CYS A 104 -3.52 -15.70 12.35
C CYS A 104 -2.10 -15.36 12.79
N ALA A 105 -1.19 -16.33 12.87
CA ALA A 105 0.21 -16.09 13.23
C ALA A 105 0.92 -15.27 12.15
N ASN A 106 0.81 -15.68 10.90
CA ASN A 106 1.44 -15.00 9.78
C ASN A 106 0.89 -13.58 9.55
N VAL A 107 -0.43 -13.40 9.68
CA VAL A 107 -1.07 -12.07 9.58
C VAL A 107 -0.63 -11.19 10.75
N ARG A 108 -0.58 -11.70 11.99
CA ARG A 108 -0.06 -10.99 13.16
C ARG A 108 1.36 -10.48 12.92
N ASP A 109 2.23 -11.34 12.39
CA ASP A 109 3.64 -11.01 12.17
C ASP A 109 3.81 -9.95 11.06
N LEU A 110 2.99 -10.04 10.00
CA LEU A 110 2.97 -9.02 8.94
C LEU A 110 2.47 -7.66 9.48
N ILE A 111 1.39 -7.66 10.26
CA ILE A 111 0.89 -6.45 10.92
C ILE A 111 1.93 -5.88 11.91
N GLY A 112 2.61 -6.74 12.67
CA GLY A 112 3.67 -6.35 13.59
C GLY A 112 4.82 -5.63 12.90
N LYS A 113 5.30 -6.17 11.78
CA LYS A 113 6.32 -5.53 10.93
C LYS A 113 5.83 -4.16 10.43
N LYS A 114 4.60 -4.08 9.94
CA LYS A 114 4.02 -2.82 9.47
C LYS A 114 3.93 -1.78 10.56
N LEU A 115 3.47 -2.18 11.74
CA LEU A 115 3.39 -1.29 12.90
C LEU A 115 4.75 -0.76 13.33
N ALA A 116 5.81 -1.57 13.27
CA ALA A 116 7.17 -1.13 13.55
C ALA A 116 7.63 -0.04 12.57
N VAL A 117 7.38 -0.22 11.26
CA VAL A 117 7.69 0.78 10.24
C VAL A 117 6.92 2.09 10.48
N VAL A 118 5.63 2.01 10.81
CA VAL A 118 4.81 3.20 11.10
C VAL A 118 5.34 3.93 12.35
N ARG A 119 5.71 3.21 13.40
CA ARG A 119 6.29 3.80 14.61
C ARG A 119 7.60 4.53 14.33
N SER A 120 8.50 3.90 13.56
CA SER A 120 9.74 4.56 13.12
C SER A 120 9.45 5.86 12.37
N LYS A 121 8.47 5.83 11.46
CA LYS A 121 8.09 7.03 10.69
C LYS A 121 7.49 8.14 11.56
N ILE A 122 6.74 7.77 12.59
CA ILE A 122 6.23 8.76 13.57
C ILE A 122 7.39 9.45 14.30
N GLU A 123 8.41 8.70 14.74
CA GLU A 123 9.56 9.29 15.40
C GLU A 123 10.39 10.20 14.47
N GLU A 124 10.58 9.79 13.21
CA GLU A 124 11.20 10.66 12.20
C GLU A 124 10.43 11.96 12.00
N LEU A 125 9.10 11.90 11.91
CA LEU A 125 8.25 13.09 11.75
C LEU A 125 8.28 13.99 13.00
N LYS A 126 8.30 13.42 14.20
CA LYS A 126 8.47 14.18 15.44
C LYS A 126 9.81 14.92 15.48
N ALA A 127 10.89 14.26 15.07
CA ALA A 127 12.20 14.89 14.99
C ALA A 127 12.21 16.04 13.98
N LEU A 128 11.59 15.85 12.82
CA LEU A 128 11.43 16.89 11.81
C LEU A 128 10.60 18.07 12.34
N GLU A 129 9.49 17.80 13.01
CA GLU A 129 8.66 18.84 13.64
C GLU A 129 9.45 19.66 14.66
N ALA A 130 10.23 18.99 15.51
CA ALA A 130 11.08 19.67 16.49
C ALA A 130 12.12 20.58 15.80
N GLY A 131 12.76 20.10 14.73
CA GLY A 131 13.69 20.89 13.92
C GLY A 131 13.03 22.14 13.31
N LEU A 132 11.84 21.98 12.73
CA LEU A 132 11.09 23.10 12.16
C LEU A 132 10.65 24.12 13.22
N LYS A 133 10.22 23.67 14.40
CA LYS A 133 9.88 24.57 15.54
C LYS A 133 11.08 25.35 15.99
N ASN A 134 12.26 24.71 16.05
CA ASN A 134 13.50 25.41 16.41
C ASN A 134 13.86 26.48 15.36
N ALA A 135 13.86 26.14 14.09
CA ALA A 135 14.10 27.06 12.99
C ALA A 135 13.12 28.24 13.01
N LEU A 136 11.84 27.99 13.23
CA LEU A 136 10.82 29.04 13.35
C LEU A 136 11.12 29.98 14.53
N THR A 137 11.52 29.40 15.66
CA THR A 137 11.90 30.20 16.86
C THR A 137 13.12 31.09 16.59
N GLN A 138 14.12 30.59 15.89
CA GLN A 138 15.30 31.38 15.48
C GLN A 138 14.89 32.52 14.55
N CYS A 139 14.06 32.27 13.54
CA CYS A 139 13.54 33.34 12.67
C CYS A 139 12.77 34.40 13.44
N GLN A 140 11.91 34.00 14.38
CA GLN A 140 11.15 34.96 15.22
C GLN A 140 12.04 35.78 16.11
N ARG A 141 13.13 35.24 16.66
CA ARG A 141 14.13 35.98 17.44
C ARG A 141 14.89 37.00 16.57
N ALA A 142 15.32 36.58 15.37
CA ALA A 142 15.98 37.44 14.43
C ALA A 142 15.12 38.66 14.02
N LEU A 143 13.83 38.41 13.75
CA LEU A 143 12.88 39.48 13.43
C LEU A 143 12.64 40.48 14.58
N ARG A 144 12.74 40.04 15.83
CA ARG A 144 12.58 40.92 17.01
C ARG A 144 13.84 41.76 17.30
N ARG A 145 15.01 41.36 16.76
CA ARG A 145 16.30 42.04 16.98
C ARG A 145 17.04 42.26 15.66
N PRO A 146 16.47 43.03 14.73
CA PRO A 146 17.04 43.15 13.38
C PRO A 146 18.45 43.79 13.38
N ALA A 147 18.83 44.53 14.43
CA ALA A 147 20.16 45.10 14.54
C ALA A 147 21.29 44.07 14.75
N GLU A 148 20.98 42.90 15.30
CA GLU A 148 21.95 41.80 15.52
C GLU A 148 22.12 40.91 14.26
N TYR A 149 21.17 40.96 13.31
CA TYR A 149 21.11 40.05 12.14
C TYR A 149 21.03 40.83 10.82
N LYS A 150 21.76 41.94 10.69
CA LYS A 150 21.62 42.87 9.56
C LYS A 150 21.93 42.32 8.19
N GLU A 151 22.68 41.20 8.07
CA GLU A 151 23.20 40.71 6.79
C GLU A 151 22.90 39.26 6.50
N SER A 152 22.37 38.44 7.43
CA SER A 152 22.13 37.03 7.21
C SER A 152 20.93 36.47 8.00
N CYS A 153 20.34 35.42 7.51
CA CYS A 153 19.29 34.68 8.21
C CYS A 153 19.90 33.46 8.91
N PRO A 154 19.85 33.36 10.26
CA PRO A 154 20.52 32.26 10.97
C PRO A 154 20.09 30.85 10.51
N VAL A 155 18.84 30.68 10.07
CA VAL A 155 18.34 29.40 9.53
C VAL A 155 18.95 29.10 8.16
N LEU A 156 19.09 30.11 7.29
CA LEU A 156 19.73 29.91 5.99
C LEU A 156 21.21 29.60 6.12
N ASP A 157 21.90 30.23 7.08
CA ASP A 157 23.31 29.98 7.36
C ASP A 157 23.52 28.55 7.89
N GLU A 158 22.65 28.06 8.79
CA GLU A 158 22.69 26.70 9.30
C GLU A 158 22.45 25.68 8.19
N LEU A 159 21.44 25.89 7.31
CA LEU A 159 21.16 25.03 6.16
C LEU A 159 22.31 25.03 5.14
N ALA A 160 22.98 26.16 4.95
CA ALA A 160 24.16 26.24 4.07
C ALA A 160 25.35 25.46 4.64
N ALA A 161 25.61 25.59 5.95
CA ALA A 161 26.67 24.87 6.65
C ALA A 161 26.46 23.33 6.58
N ALA A 162 25.22 22.86 6.74
CA ALA A 162 24.89 21.43 6.65
C ALA A 162 25.17 20.82 5.27
N ARG A 163 25.09 21.62 4.19
CA ARG A 163 25.43 21.18 2.81
C ARG A 163 26.92 20.89 2.63
N THR A 164 27.79 21.60 3.32
CA THR A 164 29.24 21.43 3.19
C THR A 164 29.77 20.18 3.88
N HIS A 165 29.14 19.76 5.00
CA HIS A 165 29.51 18.54 5.70
C HIS A 165 29.14 17.25 4.94
N LYS A 166 28.06 17.24 4.15
CA LYS A 166 27.62 16.03 3.37
C LYS A 166 28.48 15.75 2.13
N LYS A 167 29.34 16.67 1.71
CA LYS A 167 30.27 16.50 0.58
C LYS A 167 31.63 15.90 0.97
N ARG A 168 31.90 15.73 2.28
CA ARG A 168 33.20 15.24 2.79
C ARG A 168 33.13 13.82 3.40
N ALA A 169 31.97 13.17 3.39
CA ALA A 169 31.75 11.77 3.77
C ALA A 169 31.35 10.93 2.54
#